data_48f097e088a61d6da8ee162bb1838256
#
_entry.id   48f097e088a61d6da8ee162bb1838256
#
_cell.length_a   1.000
_cell.length_b   1.000
_cell.length_c   1.000
_cell.angle_alpha   90.00
_cell.angle_beta   90.00
_cell.angle_gamma   90.00
#
_symmetry.space_group_name_H-M   'P 1'
#
loop_
_entity.id
_entity.type
_entity.pdbx_description
1 polymer ?
#
loop_
_entity_poly.entity_id
_entity_poly.type
_entity_poly.pdbx_seq_one_letter_code
_entity_poly.pdbx_strand_id
1 'polypeptide(L)'
;MTYEPQRGDYFVISSKGLIPFLIQIGTRSKDNHAGLYVGDNQVIEAMPGGVRLSPVTKYSDIIWNKHEELTEPQREAIVKEALKHLGNKYSFLDYVAIIMRIIGLPSSTWLANLLAKSSNVICSELVARVYRSVGISIEGDKPDFYITPADLSYRLLYI
;
A
#
# COMPACT_ATOMS: atom_id res chain seq x y z
N MET A 1 -11.24 23.76 -0.69
CA MET A 1 -11.24 23.08 0.64
C MET A 1 -10.24 21.96 0.57
N THR A 2 -9.30 21.92 1.49
CA THR A 2 -8.34 20.82 1.63
C THR A 2 -9.09 19.63 2.22
N TYR A 3 -8.96 18.44 1.65
CA TYR A 3 -9.58 17.23 2.20
C TYR A 3 -8.95 16.91 3.55
N GLU A 4 -9.78 16.69 4.56
CA GLU A 4 -9.34 16.18 5.86
C GLU A 4 -9.50 14.66 5.89
N PRO A 5 -8.40 13.90 6.03
CA PRO A 5 -8.48 12.45 6.01
C PRO A 5 -9.22 11.91 7.23
N GLN A 6 -10.00 10.87 7.01
CA GLN A 6 -10.71 10.14 8.05
C GLN A 6 -9.97 8.83 8.36
N ARG A 7 -10.11 8.33 9.58
CA ARG A 7 -9.53 7.04 9.98
C ARG A 7 -9.92 5.94 9.01
N GLY A 8 -8.96 5.15 8.57
CA GLY A 8 -9.16 4.11 7.58
C GLY A 8 -8.95 4.56 6.13
N ASP A 9 -8.82 5.85 5.85
CA ASP A 9 -8.48 6.30 4.50
C ASP A 9 -7.07 5.86 4.14
N TYR A 10 -6.89 5.38 2.90
CA TYR A 10 -5.56 5.18 2.36
C TYR A 10 -5.11 6.37 1.54
N PHE A 11 -3.83 6.46 1.35
CA PHE A 11 -3.21 7.48 0.52
C PHE A 11 -2.17 6.88 -0.42
N VAL A 12 -1.89 7.64 -1.47
CA VAL A 12 -0.74 7.43 -2.34
C VAL A 12 0.06 8.72 -2.46
N ILE A 13 1.38 8.57 -2.63
CA ILE A 13 2.31 9.68 -2.85
C ILE A 13 3.39 9.30 -3.86
N SER A 14 3.99 10.36 -4.42
CA SER A 14 5.23 10.27 -5.19
C SER A 14 6.41 10.62 -4.28
N SER A 15 7.15 9.62 -3.83
CA SER A 15 8.35 9.83 -3.01
C SER A 15 9.62 9.76 -3.85
N LYS A 16 10.71 10.37 -3.35
CA LYS A 16 12.01 10.41 -4.04
C LYS A 16 12.96 9.36 -3.47
N GLY A 17 13.81 8.81 -4.32
CA GLY A 17 14.83 7.82 -3.94
C GLY A 17 15.02 6.73 -4.98
N LEU A 18 16.00 5.86 -4.80
CA LEU A 18 16.32 4.80 -5.76
C LEU A 18 15.21 3.75 -5.85
N ILE A 19 14.72 3.27 -4.70
CA ILE A 19 13.62 2.28 -4.67
C ILE A 19 12.33 2.86 -5.26
N PRO A 20 11.85 4.05 -4.82
CA PRO A 20 10.73 4.74 -5.46
C PRO A 20 10.90 4.91 -6.98
N PHE A 21 12.07 5.26 -7.44
CA PHE A 21 12.37 5.41 -8.88
C PHE A 21 12.21 4.09 -9.65
N LEU A 22 12.70 2.99 -9.10
CA LEU A 22 12.54 1.65 -9.73
C LEU A 22 11.07 1.23 -9.78
N ILE A 23 10.29 1.55 -8.76
CA ILE A 23 8.84 1.30 -8.74
C ILE A 23 8.15 2.12 -9.83
N GLN A 24 8.47 3.41 -9.96
CA GLN A 24 7.90 4.28 -11.00
C GLN A 24 8.17 3.75 -12.40
N ILE A 25 9.39 3.29 -12.69
CA ILE A 25 9.73 2.69 -13.99
C ILE A 25 8.91 1.41 -14.22
N GLY A 26 8.89 0.52 -13.23
CA GLY A 26 8.19 -0.77 -13.34
C GLY A 26 6.69 -0.63 -13.49
N THR A 27 6.07 0.30 -12.76
CA THR A 27 4.60 0.49 -12.77
C THR A 27 4.13 1.56 -13.77
N ARG A 28 5.07 2.30 -14.39
CA ARG A 28 4.78 3.46 -15.24
C ARG A 28 3.90 4.51 -14.56
N SER A 29 3.97 4.60 -13.24
CA SER A 29 3.23 5.54 -12.41
C SER A 29 4.18 6.47 -11.67
N LYS A 30 3.74 7.70 -11.40
CA LYS A 30 4.45 8.64 -10.53
C LYS A 30 4.34 8.22 -9.07
N ASP A 31 3.22 7.58 -8.70
CA ASP A 31 2.92 7.17 -7.34
C ASP A 31 3.63 5.86 -7.04
N ASN A 32 4.38 5.86 -5.94
CA ASN A 32 5.30 4.77 -5.62
C ASN A 32 5.28 4.37 -4.14
N HIS A 33 4.43 5.01 -3.35
CA HIS A 33 4.26 4.68 -1.95
C HIS A 33 2.82 4.88 -1.50
N ALA A 34 2.38 4.08 -0.54
CA ALA A 34 1.03 4.09 0.01
C ALA A 34 1.03 3.79 1.51
N GLY A 35 -0.04 4.17 2.18
CA GLY A 35 -0.30 3.85 3.58
C GLY A 35 -1.72 4.17 3.97
N LEU A 36 -2.04 4.06 5.27
CA LEU A 36 -3.38 4.22 5.83
C LEU A 36 -3.35 5.26 6.95
N TYR A 37 -4.35 6.13 6.98
CA TYR A 37 -4.54 7.08 8.07
C TYR A 37 -5.20 6.38 9.26
N VAL A 38 -4.56 6.44 10.41
CA VAL A 38 -5.04 5.77 11.63
C VAL A 38 -5.64 6.74 12.68
N GLY A 39 -5.61 8.03 12.39
CA GLY A 39 -6.02 9.09 13.32
C GLY A 39 -4.83 9.79 13.96
N ASP A 40 -5.09 10.79 14.81
CA ASP A 40 -4.07 11.52 15.58
C ASP A 40 -2.90 12.05 14.76
N ASN A 41 -3.19 12.49 13.53
CA ASN A 41 -2.18 12.96 12.57
C ASN A 41 -1.11 11.92 12.23
N GLN A 42 -1.47 10.62 12.29
CA GLN A 42 -0.56 9.51 12.01
C GLN A 42 -1.06 8.62 10.88
N VAL A 43 -0.12 8.07 10.15
CA VAL A 43 -0.34 7.03 9.15
C VAL A 43 0.46 5.79 9.50
N ILE A 44 -0.09 4.62 9.14
CA ILE A 44 0.64 3.35 9.17
C ILE A 44 1.11 3.03 7.75
N GLU A 45 2.36 2.66 7.63
CA GLU A 45 3.04 2.43 6.35
C GLU A 45 4.07 1.32 6.44
N ALA A 46 4.23 0.57 5.37
CA ALA A 46 5.32 -0.39 5.23
C ALA A 46 6.51 0.26 4.53
N MET A 47 7.65 0.35 5.24
CA MET A 47 8.88 1.01 4.79
C MET A 47 10.08 0.06 4.99
N PRO A 48 11.22 0.32 4.35
CA PRO A 48 12.46 -0.34 4.72
C PRO A 48 12.68 -0.27 6.24
N GLY A 49 12.82 -1.43 6.87
CA GLY A 49 12.87 -1.57 8.33
C GLY A 49 11.58 -2.05 8.98
N GLY A 50 10.46 -2.09 8.27
CA GLY A 50 9.19 -2.67 8.74
C GLY A 50 7.99 -1.74 8.65
N VAL A 51 6.86 -2.27 9.11
CA VAL A 51 5.60 -1.51 9.24
C VAL A 51 5.66 -0.65 10.48
N ARG A 52 5.39 0.65 10.31
CA ARG A 52 5.51 1.65 11.39
C ARG A 52 4.47 2.74 11.29
N LEU A 53 4.31 3.49 12.38
CA LEU A 53 3.59 4.75 12.38
C LEU A 53 4.53 5.90 11.98
N SER A 54 3.99 6.84 11.22
CA SER A 54 4.68 8.08 10.82
C SER A 54 3.70 9.25 10.89
N PRO A 55 4.16 10.48 11.20
CA PRO A 55 3.29 11.64 11.16
C PRO A 55 2.91 11.98 9.72
N VAL A 56 1.65 12.38 9.49
CA VAL A 56 1.16 12.84 8.17
C VAL A 56 2.01 13.98 7.63
N THR A 57 2.48 14.87 8.51
CA THR A 57 3.30 16.02 8.18
C THR A 57 4.65 15.70 7.53
N LYS A 58 5.05 14.43 7.56
CA LYS A 58 6.24 13.92 6.85
C LYS A 58 6.09 14.02 5.33
N TYR A 59 4.87 14.06 4.84
CA TYR A 59 4.56 13.97 3.41
C TYR A 59 3.93 15.25 2.88
N SER A 60 4.26 15.60 1.64
CA SER A 60 3.58 16.59 0.82
C SER A 60 2.85 15.90 -0.33
N ASP A 61 1.90 16.62 -0.92
CA ASP A 61 1.19 16.20 -2.13
C ASP A 61 0.49 14.83 -1.99
N ILE A 62 -0.12 14.61 -0.82
CA ILE A 62 -0.84 13.38 -0.52
C ILE A 62 -2.14 13.33 -1.32
N ILE A 63 -2.37 12.21 -2.01
CA ILE A 63 -3.64 11.90 -2.67
C ILE A 63 -4.39 10.89 -1.80
N TRP A 64 -5.50 11.33 -1.20
CA TRP A 64 -6.35 10.52 -0.32
C TRP A 64 -7.49 9.86 -1.09
N ASN A 65 -7.97 8.70 -0.62
CA ASN A 65 -9.14 8.01 -1.18
C ASN A 65 -10.48 8.62 -0.75
N LYS A 66 -10.61 9.92 -0.94
CA LYS A 66 -11.77 10.73 -0.55
C LYS A 66 -13.14 10.28 -1.14
N HIS A 67 -13.14 9.38 -2.10
CA HIS A 67 -14.34 8.88 -2.80
C HIS A 67 -14.82 7.52 -2.23
N GLU A 68 -14.07 6.88 -1.35
CA GLU A 68 -14.48 5.62 -0.75
C GLU A 68 -15.46 5.88 0.39
N GLU A 69 -16.73 5.52 0.21
CA GLU A 69 -17.76 5.64 1.25
C GLU A 69 -17.62 4.50 2.26
N LEU A 70 -16.77 4.70 3.26
CA LEU A 70 -16.59 3.76 4.36
C LEU A 70 -17.56 4.07 5.50
N THR A 71 -18.23 3.06 6.02
CA THR A 71 -18.99 3.16 7.26
C THR A 71 -18.07 3.23 8.47
N GLU A 72 -18.52 3.82 9.59
CA GLU A 72 -17.71 3.89 10.82
C GLU A 72 -17.23 2.50 11.30
N PRO A 73 -18.06 1.43 11.30
CA PRO A 73 -17.57 0.09 11.65
C PRO A 73 -16.45 -0.41 10.71
N GLN A 74 -16.52 -0.10 9.41
CA GLN A 74 -15.46 -0.45 8.46
C GLN A 74 -14.18 0.35 8.76
N ARG A 75 -14.28 1.65 9.04
CA ARG A 75 -13.16 2.51 9.43
C ARG A 75 -12.43 1.97 10.66
N GLU A 76 -13.18 1.65 11.71
CA GLU A 76 -12.63 1.05 12.92
C GLU A 76 -11.95 -0.30 12.65
N ALA A 77 -12.59 -1.16 11.86
CA ALA A 77 -12.05 -2.47 11.50
C ALA A 77 -10.76 -2.35 10.68
N ILE A 78 -10.71 -1.42 9.70
CA ILE A 78 -9.52 -1.10 8.90
C ILE A 78 -8.36 -0.69 9.81
N VAL A 79 -8.57 0.27 10.71
CA VAL A 79 -7.52 0.75 11.61
C VAL A 79 -7.06 -0.35 12.55
N LYS A 80 -7.99 -1.10 13.14
CA LYS A 80 -7.66 -2.22 14.03
C LYS A 80 -6.84 -3.29 13.31
N GLU A 81 -7.21 -3.63 12.09
CA GLU A 81 -6.46 -4.61 11.28
C GLU A 81 -5.08 -4.08 10.90
N ALA A 82 -5.00 -2.82 10.43
CA ALA A 82 -3.73 -2.20 10.08
C ALA A 82 -2.73 -2.21 11.25
N LEU A 83 -3.18 -1.87 12.45
CA LEU A 83 -2.34 -1.83 13.64
C LEU A 83 -1.77 -3.20 14.05
N LYS A 84 -2.42 -4.32 13.69
CA LYS A 84 -1.86 -5.67 13.92
C LYS A 84 -0.57 -5.92 13.12
N HIS A 85 -0.37 -5.17 12.04
CA HIS A 85 0.82 -5.30 11.20
C HIS A 85 2.03 -4.49 11.70
N LEU A 86 1.88 -3.68 12.77
CA LEU A 86 2.99 -2.91 13.34
C LEU A 86 4.17 -3.84 13.69
N GLY A 87 5.38 -3.43 13.26
CA GLY A 87 6.60 -4.19 13.46
C GLY A 87 6.81 -5.37 12.50
N ASN A 88 5.84 -5.69 11.63
CA ASN A 88 6.06 -6.68 10.58
C ASN A 88 7.23 -6.26 9.69
N LYS A 89 8.04 -7.23 9.27
CA LYS A 89 9.20 -6.96 8.43
C LYS A 89 8.76 -6.51 7.03
N TYR A 90 9.51 -5.58 6.47
CA TYR A 90 9.36 -5.15 5.08
C TYR A 90 10.11 -6.11 4.16
N SER A 91 9.48 -6.54 3.08
CA SER A 91 10.14 -7.38 2.09
C SER A 91 10.65 -6.59 0.90
N PHE A 92 11.94 -6.30 0.93
CA PHE A 92 12.61 -5.77 -0.26
C PHE A 92 12.62 -6.76 -1.42
N LEU A 93 12.75 -8.07 -1.11
CA LEU A 93 12.77 -9.13 -2.13
C LEU A 93 11.44 -9.26 -2.85
N ASP A 94 10.31 -9.05 -2.15
CA ASP A 94 8.97 -9.08 -2.75
C ASP A 94 8.83 -7.94 -3.77
N TYR A 95 9.37 -6.77 -3.45
CA TYR A 95 9.43 -5.65 -4.40
C TYR A 95 10.25 -5.96 -5.65
N VAL A 96 11.42 -6.54 -5.47
CA VAL A 96 12.29 -6.93 -6.60
C VAL A 96 11.56 -7.95 -7.49
N ALA A 97 10.88 -8.91 -6.90
CA ALA A 97 10.15 -9.94 -7.66
C ALA A 97 8.97 -9.36 -8.44
N ILE A 98 8.22 -8.42 -7.85
CA ILE A 98 7.13 -7.72 -8.54
C ILE A 98 7.68 -6.92 -9.72
N ILE A 99 8.76 -6.17 -9.52
CA ILE A 99 9.42 -5.41 -10.60
C ILE A 99 9.89 -6.35 -11.70
N MET A 100 10.59 -7.45 -11.37
CA MET A 100 11.04 -8.42 -12.35
C MET A 100 9.88 -8.97 -13.19
N ARG A 101 8.74 -9.26 -12.55
CA ARG A 101 7.56 -9.75 -13.24
C ARG A 101 6.93 -8.68 -14.15
N ILE A 102 6.86 -7.43 -13.70
CA ILE A 102 6.31 -6.30 -14.48
C ILE A 102 7.15 -6.07 -15.75
N ILE A 103 8.48 -6.18 -15.65
CA ILE A 103 9.39 -6.01 -16.80
C ILE A 103 9.56 -7.30 -17.65
N GLY A 104 8.74 -8.33 -17.36
CA GLY A 104 8.70 -9.57 -18.15
C GLY A 104 9.87 -10.53 -17.93
N LEU A 105 10.65 -10.35 -16.87
CA LEU A 105 11.68 -11.31 -16.48
C LEU A 105 11.04 -12.54 -15.83
N PRO A 106 11.48 -13.77 -16.19
CA PRO A 106 10.92 -14.99 -15.63
C PRO A 106 11.18 -15.04 -14.12
N SER A 107 10.11 -14.90 -13.33
CA SER A 107 10.17 -15.26 -11.93
C SER A 107 10.24 -16.78 -11.83
N SER A 108 11.31 -17.33 -11.29
CA SER A 108 11.39 -18.77 -11.04
C SER A 108 10.25 -19.17 -10.09
N THR A 109 9.69 -20.38 -10.28
CA THR A 109 8.67 -20.94 -9.37
C THR A 109 9.15 -20.97 -7.92
N TRP A 110 10.46 -21.08 -7.69
CA TRP A 110 11.11 -20.98 -6.38
C TRP A 110 10.90 -19.60 -5.75
N LEU A 111 11.08 -18.50 -6.52
CA LEU A 111 10.90 -17.13 -6.04
C LEU A 111 9.42 -16.87 -5.69
N ALA A 112 8.49 -17.31 -6.53
CA ALA A 112 7.06 -17.21 -6.26
C ALA A 112 6.66 -17.96 -4.97
N ASN A 113 7.23 -19.16 -4.74
CA ASN A 113 7.00 -19.93 -3.52
C ASN A 113 7.64 -19.31 -2.27
N LEU A 114 8.80 -18.64 -2.43
CA LEU A 114 9.45 -17.89 -1.35
C LEU A 114 8.57 -16.70 -0.93
N LEU A 115 8.02 -15.97 -1.89
CA LEU A 115 7.14 -14.83 -1.67
C LEU A 115 5.83 -15.22 -1.00
N ALA A 116 5.21 -16.30 -1.44
CA ALA A 116 3.97 -16.82 -0.85
C ALA A 116 4.11 -17.25 0.61
N LYS A 117 5.33 -17.51 1.08
CA LYS A 117 5.64 -17.88 2.47
C LYS A 117 6.15 -16.70 3.30
N SER A 118 6.42 -15.54 2.69
CA SER A 118 6.94 -14.41 3.44
C SER A 118 5.81 -13.75 4.24
N SER A 119 6.03 -13.54 5.53
CA SER A 119 5.16 -12.72 6.38
C SER A 119 5.44 -11.22 6.20
N ASN A 120 6.26 -10.89 5.23
CA ASN A 120 6.70 -9.54 4.94
C ASN A 120 5.66 -8.83 4.08
N VAL A 121 5.44 -7.55 4.31
CA VAL A 121 4.38 -6.76 3.69
C VAL A 121 4.99 -5.59 2.95
N ILE A 122 4.53 -5.30 1.73
CA ILE A 122 4.83 -4.07 1.01
C ILE A 122 3.75 -3.01 1.24
N CYS A 123 4.04 -1.75 0.94
CA CYS A 123 3.15 -0.62 1.28
C CYS A 123 1.73 -0.75 0.69
N SER A 124 1.62 -1.08 -0.59
CA SER A 124 0.32 -1.24 -1.27
C SER A 124 -0.39 -2.55 -0.89
N GLU A 125 0.37 -3.62 -0.62
CA GLU A 125 -0.19 -4.87 -0.11
C GLU A 125 -0.81 -4.68 1.27
N LEU A 126 -0.19 -3.90 2.15
CA LEU A 126 -0.75 -3.57 3.46
C LEU A 126 -2.15 -2.95 3.30
N VAL A 127 -2.28 -1.96 2.42
CA VAL A 127 -3.56 -1.30 2.13
C VAL A 127 -4.57 -2.31 1.59
N ALA A 128 -4.21 -3.08 0.57
CA ALA A 128 -5.11 -4.05 -0.07
C ALA A 128 -5.59 -5.12 0.91
N ARG A 129 -4.68 -5.70 1.70
CA ARG A 129 -5.00 -6.72 2.71
C ARG A 129 -5.95 -6.21 3.78
N VAL A 130 -5.70 -5.00 4.28
CA VAL A 130 -6.55 -4.38 5.31
C VAL A 130 -7.94 -4.08 4.77
N TYR A 131 -8.06 -3.54 3.56
CA TYR A 131 -9.37 -3.28 2.93
C TYR A 131 -10.12 -4.57 2.64
N ARG A 132 -9.45 -5.60 2.17
CA ARG A 132 -10.07 -6.92 1.95
C ARG A 132 -10.62 -7.52 3.24
N SER A 133 -10.00 -7.27 4.38
CA SER A 133 -10.48 -7.77 5.68
C SER A 133 -11.86 -7.23 6.08
N VAL A 134 -12.27 -6.10 5.51
CA VAL A 134 -13.60 -5.49 5.70
C VAL A 134 -14.53 -5.69 4.49
N GLY A 135 -14.17 -6.60 3.59
CA GLY A 135 -14.98 -6.96 2.42
C GLY A 135 -14.81 -6.03 1.22
N ILE A 136 -13.81 -5.15 1.23
CA ILE A 136 -13.54 -4.22 0.12
C ILE A 136 -12.35 -4.75 -0.69
N SER A 137 -12.58 -5.08 -1.96
CA SER A 137 -11.51 -5.44 -2.88
C SER A 137 -11.03 -4.22 -3.65
N ILE A 138 -9.72 -3.97 -3.64
CA ILE A 138 -9.10 -2.86 -4.37
C ILE A 138 -9.13 -3.12 -5.89
N GLU A 139 -8.80 -4.34 -6.30
CA GLU A 139 -8.68 -4.75 -7.70
C GLU A 139 -9.29 -6.14 -7.93
N GLY A 140 -10.59 -6.28 -7.71
CA GLY A 140 -11.32 -7.51 -7.98
C GLY A 140 -10.64 -8.75 -7.37
N ASP A 141 -10.35 -9.75 -8.20
CA ASP A 141 -9.72 -11.02 -7.76
C ASP A 141 -8.18 -10.98 -7.74
N LYS A 142 -7.57 -9.83 -8.01
CA LYS A 142 -6.10 -9.68 -7.97
C LYS A 142 -5.59 -9.95 -6.55
N PRO A 143 -4.65 -10.88 -6.35
CA PRO A 143 -4.07 -11.13 -5.03
C PRO A 143 -3.40 -9.88 -4.45
N ASP A 144 -3.54 -9.65 -3.14
CA ASP A 144 -3.07 -8.43 -2.45
C ASP A 144 -1.58 -8.16 -2.67
N PHE A 145 -0.74 -9.19 -2.71
CA PHE A 145 0.70 -9.08 -2.95
C PHE A 145 1.08 -8.66 -4.38
N TYR A 146 0.12 -8.56 -5.30
CA TYR A 146 0.31 -7.99 -6.64
C TYR A 146 -0.24 -6.58 -6.80
N ILE A 147 -0.90 -6.06 -5.76
CA ILE A 147 -1.40 -4.69 -5.78
C ILE A 147 -0.21 -3.72 -5.68
N THR A 148 -0.12 -2.81 -6.62
CA THR A 148 0.94 -1.79 -6.68
C THR A 148 0.39 -0.43 -6.24
N PRO A 149 1.26 0.54 -5.88
CA PRO A 149 0.80 1.92 -5.65
C PRO A 149 0.10 2.53 -6.87
N ALA A 150 0.45 2.09 -8.08
CA ALA A 150 -0.22 2.50 -9.32
C ALA A 150 -1.68 2.01 -9.39
N ASP A 151 -1.95 0.78 -8.94
CA ASP A 151 -3.31 0.24 -8.88
C ASP A 151 -4.18 1.04 -7.89
N LEU A 152 -3.61 1.37 -6.73
CA LEU A 152 -4.27 2.23 -5.75
C LEU A 152 -4.54 3.62 -6.31
N SER A 153 -3.57 4.22 -6.99
CA SER A 153 -3.70 5.52 -7.63
C SER A 153 -4.77 5.51 -8.72
N TYR A 154 -4.81 4.47 -9.54
CA TYR A 154 -5.84 4.31 -10.57
C TYR A 154 -7.24 4.32 -9.96
N ARG A 155 -7.48 3.59 -8.89
CA ARG A 155 -8.75 3.58 -8.16
C ARG A 155 -9.13 4.98 -7.66
N LEU A 156 -8.16 5.78 -7.18
CA LEU A 156 -8.42 7.14 -6.71
C LEU A 156 -8.84 8.12 -7.81
N LEU A 157 -8.44 7.86 -9.04
CA LEU A 157 -8.66 8.77 -10.17
C LEU A 157 -9.92 8.42 -10.99
N TYR A 158 -10.37 7.15 -10.97
CA TYR A 158 -11.38 6.65 -11.91
C TYR A 158 -12.60 6.00 -11.25
N ILE A 159 -12.70 5.97 -9.95
CA ILE A 159 -13.86 5.54 -9.17
C ILE A 159 -14.34 6.66 -8.25
#